data_4b39391c99d9c6a032e28500ce0506cf
#
_entry.id   4b39391c99d9c6a032e28500ce0506cf
#
_cell.length_a   1.000
_cell.length_b   1.000
_cell.length_c   1.000
_cell.angle_alpha   90.00
_cell.angle_beta   90.00
_cell.angle_gamma   90.00
#
_symmetry.space_group_name_H-M   'P 1'
#
loop_
_entity.id
_entity.type
_entity.pdbx_description
1 polymer ?
#
loop_
_entity_poly.entity_id
_entity_poly.type
_entity_poly.pdbx_seq_one_letter_code
_entity_poly.pdbx_strand_id
1 'polypeptide(L)'
;MVDVSSDVSGKNITLTVDACNISGKLTVIGGSVSAAGVTVSLGPHLAVTGPDGSYVLTVPYGMSGDIIVSIPGYSQITVASVKDLFADISGKDLVLKANVYMVVFKDYGGSKISEVSVLWGDVPTVPDDPSRAFDGKYAYTFAGWSPSVGAYDGTVTSYTATYDATTIGKTGGHTGHNVVLYAFCTACTAIFLAAGVTGKRVGV
;
A
#
# COMPACT_ATOMS: atom_id res chain seq x y z
N MET A 1 15.94 -26.40 -64.02
CA MET A 1 15.58 -27.52 -63.21
C MET A 1 16.88 -28.21 -62.82
N VAL A 2 17.35 -28.10 -61.60
CA VAL A 2 18.57 -28.79 -61.15
C VAL A 2 18.11 -30.15 -60.62
N ASP A 3 18.53 -31.18 -61.33
CA ASP A 3 18.26 -32.58 -60.96
C ASP A 3 19.21 -32.96 -59.79
N VAL A 4 18.67 -33.12 -58.59
CA VAL A 4 19.42 -33.60 -57.45
C VAL A 4 19.27 -35.10 -57.38
N SER A 5 20.01 -35.82 -58.21
CA SER A 5 20.00 -37.28 -58.27
C SER A 5 21.04 -37.92 -57.35
N SER A 6 21.78 -37.18 -56.57
CA SER A 6 22.75 -37.69 -55.60
C SER A 6 22.27 -37.48 -54.17
N ASP A 7 22.46 -38.48 -53.35
CA ASP A 7 22.15 -38.52 -51.92
C ASP A 7 22.95 -37.38 -51.20
N VAL A 8 22.26 -36.38 -50.70
CA VAL A 8 22.87 -35.22 -50.00
C VAL A 8 22.87 -35.47 -48.52
N SER A 9 23.55 -36.52 -48.07
CA SER A 9 23.75 -36.78 -46.64
C SER A 9 24.62 -35.72 -45.99
N GLY A 10 24.28 -35.28 -44.80
CA GLY A 10 25.06 -34.32 -44.02
C GLY A 10 24.74 -32.84 -44.24
N LYS A 11 23.67 -32.49 -44.98
CA LYS A 11 23.16 -31.11 -45.04
C LYS A 11 22.19 -30.84 -43.87
N ASN A 12 22.73 -30.38 -42.78
CA ASN A 12 21.89 -29.87 -41.69
C ASN A 12 21.29 -28.51 -42.09
N ILE A 13 20.00 -28.44 -42.23
CA ILE A 13 19.28 -27.18 -42.41
C ILE A 13 18.84 -26.70 -41.02
N THR A 14 19.39 -25.59 -40.60
CA THR A 14 18.90 -24.88 -39.39
C THR A 14 17.87 -23.85 -39.86
N LEU A 15 16.63 -24.04 -39.47
CA LEU A 15 15.58 -23.04 -39.63
C LEU A 15 15.58 -22.14 -38.41
N THR A 16 15.88 -20.87 -38.60
CA THR A 16 15.68 -19.83 -37.59
C THR A 16 14.32 -19.18 -37.84
N VAL A 17 13.52 -19.06 -36.81
CA VAL A 17 12.30 -18.27 -36.89
C VAL A 17 12.73 -16.80 -36.86
N ASP A 18 12.35 -16.03 -37.87
CA ASP A 18 12.54 -14.58 -37.83
C ASP A 18 11.74 -14.01 -36.66
N ALA A 19 12.36 -13.14 -35.89
CA ALA A 19 11.77 -12.52 -34.72
C ALA A 19 11.78 -10.99 -34.86
N CYS A 20 10.82 -10.35 -34.25
CA CYS A 20 10.72 -8.90 -34.17
C CYS A 20 10.75 -8.46 -32.68
N ASN A 21 11.26 -7.27 -32.45
CA ASN A 21 11.29 -6.66 -31.17
C ASN A 21 10.20 -5.59 -31.04
N ILE A 22 9.49 -5.63 -29.95
CA ILE A 22 8.53 -4.61 -29.51
C ILE A 22 9.14 -3.90 -28.32
N SER A 23 9.39 -2.60 -28.43
CA SER A 23 9.97 -1.82 -27.32
C SER A 23 9.08 -0.67 -26.91
N GLY A 24 9.12 -0.36 -25.61
CA GLY A 24 8.37 0.71 -25.00
C GLY A 24 8.77 0.91 -23.55
N LYS A 25 8.00 1.74 -22.86
CA LYS A 25 8.19 2.05 -21.46
C LYS A 25 6.89 1.86 -20.68
N LEU A 26 6.98 1.17 -19.54
CA LEU A 26 5.93 1.12 -18.55
C LEU A 26 6.04 2.34 -17.62
N THR A 27 4.95 3.07 -17.48
CA THR A 27 4.81 4.13 -16.50
C THR A 27 3.74 3.74 -15.48
N VAL A 28 4.05 3.86 -14.20
CA VAL A 28 3.12 3.62 -13.08
C VAL A 28 2.77 4.96 -12.45
N ILE A 29 1.47 5.22 -12.27
CA ILE A 29 0.95 6.48 -11.71
C ILE A 29 0.27 6.19 -10.38
N GLY A 30 0.77 6.82 -9.33
CA GLY A 30 0.28 6.69 -7.94
C GLY A 30 0.64 5.36 -7.29
N GLY A 31 0.49 5.32 -5.97
CA GLY A 31 0.91 4.18 -5.14
C GLY A 31 2.41 4.01 -5.05
N SER A 32 2.84 2.98 -4.32
CA SER A 32 4.26 2.76 -3.99
C SER A 32 4.93 1.68 -4.84
N VAL A 33 4.28 1.21 -5.92
CA VAL A 33 4.83 0.13 -6.77
C VAL A 33 5.73 0.69 -7.87
N SER A 34 6.91 0.07 -8.02
CA SER A 34 7.87 0.42 -9.08
C SER A 34 7.44 -0.12 -10.45
N ALA A 35 7.76 0.62 -11.52
CA ALA A 35 7.66 0.14 -12.88
C ALA A 35 8.77 -0.87 -13.26
N ALA A 36 9.80 -1.04 -12.41
CA ALA A 36 10.90 -1.98 -12.64
C ALA A 36 10.51 -3.41 -12.20
N GLY A 37 11.01 -4.41 -12.94
CA GLY A 37 10.79 -5.81 -12.62
C GLY A 37 9.38 -6.33 -12.94
N VAL A 38 8.61 -5.60 -13.72
CA VAL A 38 7.23 -5.96 -14.09
C VAL A 38 7.22 -6.78 -15.37
N THR A 39 6.43 -7.84 -15.39
CA THR A 39 6.28 -8.68 -16.59
C THR A 39 5.35 -8.03 -17.60
N VAL A 40 5.82 -7.89 -18.83
CA VAL A 40 5.06 -7.49 -20.02
C VAL A 40 4.93 -8.71 -20.91
N SER A 41 3.74 -8.98 -21.44
CA SER A 41 3.47 -10.17 -22.23
C SER A 41 2.71 -9.89 -23.51
N LEU A 42 2.94 -10.74 -24.52
CA LEU A 42 2.11 -10.87 -25.72
C LEU A 42 1.92 -12.37 -25.99
N GLY A 43 0.75 -12.90 -25.68
CA GLY A 43 0.53 -14.34 -25.68
C GLY A 43 1.53 -15.06 -24.75
N PRO A 44 2.29 -16.05 -25.24
CA PRO A 44 3.28 -16.79 -24.43
C PRO A 44 4.63 -16.05 -24.29
N HIS A 45 4.84 -14.94 -25.00
CA HIS A 45 6.10 -14.21 -25.00
C HIS A 45 6.14 -13.22 -23.85
N LEU A 46 7.24 -13.19 -23.12
CA LEU A 46 7.42 -12.41 -21.89
C LEU A 46 8.68 -11.56 -21.97
N ALA A 47 8.59 -10.37 -21.41
CA ALA A 47 9.72 -9.51 -21.09
C ALA A 47 9.57 -8.95 -19.68
N VAL A 48 10.68 -8.57 -19.05
CA VAL A 48 10.68 -7.92 -17.73
C VAL A 48 11.19 -6.50 -17.91
N THR A 49 10.50 -5.54 -17.31
CA THR A 49 10.89 -4.13 -17.38
C THR A 49 12.18 -3.86 -16.62
N GLY A 50 13.04 -3.02 -17.20
CA GLY A 50 14.28 -2.54 -16.59
C GLY A 50 14.03 -1.56 -15.44
N PRO A 51 15.11 -1.07 -14.79
CA PRO A 51 15.02 -0.14 -13.66
C PRO A 51 14.29 1.18 -13.96
N ASP A 52 14.29 1.61 -15.21
CA ASP A 52 13.61 2.81 -15.69
C ASP A 52 12.22 2.54 -16.28
N GLY A 53 11.73 1.28 -16.19
CA GLY A 53 10.47 0.83 -16.77
C GLY A 53 10.53 0.46 -18.25
N SER A 54 11.68 0.58 -18.94
CA SER A 54 11.83 0.18 -20.33
C SER A 54 11.71 -1.34 -20.51
N TYR A 55 11.19 -1.79 -21.64
CA TYR A 55 11.11 -3.20 -21.98
C TYR A 55 11.39 -3.45 -23.47
N VAL A 56 11.86 -4.65 -23.77
CA VAL A 56 11.98 -5.19 -25.12
C VAL A 56 11.39 -6.59 -25.12
N LEU A 57 10.31 -6.77 -25.85
CA LEU A 57 9.60 -8.04 -25.99
C LEU A 57 9.89 -8.63 -27.37
N THR A 58 10.55 -9.77 -27.42
CA THR A 58 10.87 -10.46 -28.67
C THR A 58 9.77 -11.47 -28.99
N VAL A 59 9.21 -11.38 -30.18
CA VAL A 59 8.10 -12.21 -30.65
C VAL A 59 8.35 -12.71 -32.06
N PRO A 60 7.72 -13.83 -32.50
CA PRO A 60 7.83 -14.32 -33.86
C PRO A 60 7.30 -13.32 -34.89
N TYR A 61 7.89 -13.38 -36.08
CA TYR A 61 7.43 -12.65 -37.25
C TYR A 61 5.97 -12.95 -37.57
N GLY A 62 5.17 -11.93 -37.90
CA GLY A 62 3.72 -12.06 -38.14
C GLY A 62 2.85 -12.11 -36.92
N MET A 63 3.43 -11.92 -35.72
CA MET A 63 2.67 -11.94 -34.48
C MET A 63 1.64 -10.81 -34.42
N SER A 64 0.45 -11.13 -33.88
CA SER A 64 -0.63 -10.19 -33.59
C SER A 64 -1.18 -10.43 -32.18
N GLY A 65 -1.67 -9.39 -31.52
CA GLY A 65 -2.30 -9.48 -30.21
C GLY A 65 -2.10 -8.24 -29.35
N ASP A 66 -2.60 -8.33 -28.14
CA ASP A 66 -2.50 -7.25 -27.15
C ASP A 66 -1.28 -7.44 -26.26
N ILE A 67 -0.58 -6.34 -26.02
CA ILE A 67 0.49 -6.28 -25.03
C ILE A 67 -0.17 -6.10 -23.67
N ILE A 68 0.05 -7.05 -22.79
CA ILE A 68 -0.59 -7.12 -21.47
C ILE A 68 0.46 -6.90 -20.39
N VAL A 69 0.10 -6.04 -19.42
CA VAL A 69 0.81 -5.89 -18.17
C VAL A 69 -0.21 -5.85 -17.04
N SER A 70 0.08 -6.54 -15.93
CA SER A 70 -0.79 -6.58 -14.77
C SER A 70 0.01 -6.42 -13.49
N ILE A 71 -0.41 -5.48 -12.67
CA ILE A 71 0.08 -5.28 -11.30
C ILE A 71 -1.15 -5.30 -10.39
N PRO A 72 -1.16 -6.09 -9.30
CA PRO A 72 -2.25 -6.06 -8.34
C PRO A 72 -2.53 -4.65 -7.85
N GLY A 73 -3.81 -4.27 -7.77
CA GLY A 73 -4.23 -2.94 -7.33
C GLY A 73 -4.06 -1.81 -8.35
N TYR A 74 -3.71 -2.13 -9.59
CA TYR A 74 -3.59 -1.14 -10.67
C TYR A 74 -4.52 -1.45 -11.84
N SER A 75 -5.09 -0.41 -12.42
CA SER A 75 -5.86 -0.48 -13.66
C SER A 75 -5.02 -0.02 -14.84
N GLN A 76 -5.06 -0.78 -15.91
CA GLN A 76 -4.42 -0.39 -17.16
C GLN A 76 -5.22 0.73 -17.82
N ILE A 77 -4.58 1.87 -18.11
CA ILE A 77 -5.19 3.01 -18.80
C ILE A 77 -4.73 3.19 -20.24
N THR A 78 -3.69 2.46 -20.64
CA THR A 78 -3.22 2.40 -22.02
C THR A 78 -3.04 0.95 -22.40
N VAL A 79 -3.72 0.53 -23.45
CA VAL A 79 -3.58 -0.79 -24.05
C VAL A 79 -2.81 -0.60 -25.35
N ALA A 80 -1.70 -1.33 -25.51
CA ALA A 80 -0.97 -1.40 -26.74
C ALA A 80 -1.27 -2.74 -27.43
N SER A 81 -1.58 -2.69 -28.73
CA SER A 81 -1.76 -3.89 -29.55
C SER A 81 -0.84 -3.85 -30.76
N VAL A 82 -0.55 -5.01 -31.29
CA VAL A 82 0.19 -5.18 -32.52
C VAL A 82 -0.61 -6.05 -33.49
N LYS A 83 -0.44 -5.79 -34.77
CA LYS A 83 -1.08 -6.58 -35.81
C LYS A 83 -0.04 -6.85 -36.91
N ASP A 84 0.05 -8.13 -37.30
CA ASP A 84 0.88 -8.61 -38.39
C ASP A 84 2.30 -8.01 -38.34
N LEU A 85 2.99 -8.27 -37.22
CA LEU A 85 4.31 -7.67 -36.95
C LEU A 85 5.39 -8.26 -37.84
N PHE A 86 5.85 -7.47 -38.80
CA PHE A 86 6.86 -7.86 -39.78
C PHE A 86 8.17 -7.07 -39.68
N ALA A 87 8.31 -6.25 -38.67
CA ALA A 87 9.51 -5.47 -38.34
C ALA A 87 9.50 -5.06 -36.87
N ASP A 88 10.65 -4.66 -36.37
CA ASP A 88 10.79 -4.06 -35.04
C ASP A 88 9.93 -2.81 -34.91
N ILE A 89 9.26 -2.67 -33.79
CA ILE A 89 8.47 -1.47 -33.43
C ILE A 89 8.89 -0.92 -32.08
N SER A 90 8.85 0.40 -31.98
CA SER A 90 9.17 1.14 -30.77
C SER A 90 8.01 2.04 -30.34
N GLY A 91 8.11 2.62 -29.13
CA GLY A 91 7.11 3.54 -28.61
C GLY A 91 5.79 2.87 -28.22
N LYS A 92 5.80 1.58 -27.91
CA LYS A 92 4.64 0.87 -27.34
C LYS A 92 4.59 1.09 -25.84
N ASP A 93 4.35 2.35 -25.45
CA ASP A 93 4.33 2.73 -24.04
C ASP A 93 3.03 2.29 -23.37
N LEU A 94 3.17 1.84 -22.13
CA LEU A 94 2.09 1.33 -21.28
C LEU A 94 1.96 2.21 -20.05
N VAL A 95 0.72 2.48 -19.64
CA VAL A 95 0.45 3.27 -18.45
C VAL A 95 -0.51 2.53 -17.55
N LEU A 96 -0.11 2.33 -16.29
CA LEU A 96 -0.95 1.81 -15.21
C LEU A 96 -1.22 2.90 -14.19
N LYS A 97 -2.42 2.91 -13.64
CA LYS A 97 -2.82 3.83 -12.58
C LYS A 97 -3.26 3.03 -11.34
N ALA A 98 -2.75 3.41 -10.17
CA ALA A 98 -3.17 2.82 -8.91
C ALA A 98 -4.67 3.04 -8.69
N ASN A 99 -5.36 1.99 -8.29
CA ASN A 99 -6.75 2.08 -7.87
C ASN A 99 -6.84 2.80 -6.53
N VAL A 100 -7.94 3.54 -6.36
CA VAL A 100 -8.26 4.22 -5.10
C VAL A 100 -9.19 3.33 -4.30
N TYR A 101 -8.88 3.13 -3.05
CA TYR A 101 -9.67 2.36 -2.10
C TYR A 101 -10.08 3.25 -0.93
N MET A 102 -11.14 2.85 -0.23
CA MET A 102 -11.61 3.53 0.96
C MET A 102 -11.38 2.63 2.17
N VAL A 103 -10.81 3.18 3.24
CA VAL A 103 -10.65 2.51 4.53
C VAL A 103 -11.33 3.33 5.62
N VAL A 104 -11.91 2.63 6.61
CA VAL A 104 -12.70 3.25 7.67
C VAL A 104 -11.98 3.07 9.00
N PHE A 105 -11.81 4.16 9.74
CA PHE A 105 -11.36 4.15 11.13
C PHE A 105 -12.58 4.23 12.06
N LYS A 106 -12.64 3.31 13.03
CA LYS A 106 -13.76 3.14 13.95
C LYS A 106 -13.31 3.28 15.39
N ASP A 107 -14.20 3.75 16.24
CA ASP A 107 -13.96 3.69 17.68
C ASP A 107 -14.06 2.24 18.23
N TYR A 108 -13.82 2.06 19.51
CA TYR A 108 -13.93 0.76 20.21
C TYR A 108 -15.35 0.17 20.17
N GLY A 109 -16.37 0.98 19.95
CA GLY A 109 -17.78 0.58 19.85
C GLY A 109 -18.19 0.28 18.40
N GLY A 110 -17.28 0.48 17.43
CA GLY A 110 -17.54 0.25 16.02
C GLY A 110 -18.11 1.46 15.26
N SER A 111 -18.32 2.61 15.91
CA SER A 111 -18.79 3.83 15.25
C SER A 111 -17.68 4.43 14.38
N LYS A 112 -18.05 4.94 13.21
CA LYS A 112 -17.10 5.55 12.28
C LYS A 112 -16.54 6.86 12.84
N ILE A 113 -15.19 6.93 12.93
CA ILE A 113 -14.44 8.15 13.26
C ILE A 113 -14.12 8.91 11.98
N SER A 114 -13.51 8.21 11.02
CA SER A 114 -13.15 8.79 9.72
C SER A 114 -13.17 7.74 8.61
N GLU A 115 -13.17 8.22 7.39
CA GLU A 115 -13.02 7.44 6.18
C GLU A 115 -12.01 8.15 5.28
N VAL A 116 -10.99 7.42 4.84
CA VAL A 116 -9.90 8.00 4.05
C VAL A 116 -9.69 7.19 2.78
N SER A 117 -9.28 7.86 1.72
CA SER A 117 -8.85 7.20 0.50
C SER A 117 -7.38 6.78 0.62
N VAL A 118 -7.06 5.62 0.07
CA VAL A 118 -5.70 5.10 0.00
C VAL A 118 -5.45 4.50 -1.38
N LEU A 119 -4.24 4.67 -1.91
CA LEU A 119 -3.80 3.99 -3.12
C LEU A 119 -3.19 2.63 -2.75
N TRP A 120 -3.21 1.71 -3.69
CA TRP A 120 -2.56 0.42 -3.51
C TRP A 120 -1.06 0.59 -3.16
N GLY A 121 -0.62 -0.07 -2.12
CA GLY A 121 0.75 -0.02 -1.60
C GLY A 121 1.06 1.15 -0.68
N ASP A 122 0.19 2.16 -0.58
CA ASP A 122 0.39 3.30 0.32
C ASP A 122 -0.17 3.00 1.72
N VAL A 123 0.33 3.72 2.71
CA VAL A 123 -0.20 3.66 4.08
C VAL A 123 -1.34 4.66 4.20
N PRO A 124 -2.54 4.25 4.69
CA PRO A 124 -3.64 5.17 4.91
C PRO A 124 -3.27 6.28 5.89
N THR A 125 -3.75 7.51 5.63
CA THR A 125 -3.61 8.61 6.59
C THR A 125 -4.41 8.29 7.84
N VAL A 126 -3.72 8.20 8.96
CA VAL A 126 -4.32 7.89 10.27
C VAL A 126 -4.95 9.15 10.86
N PRO A 127 -6.18 9.09 11.39
CA PRO A 127 -6.78 10.22 12.13
C PRO A 127 -6.09 10.41 13.49
N ASP A 128 -6.39 11.54 14.14
CA ASP A 128 -5.95 11.79 15.50
C ASP A 128 -6.38 10.68 16.46
N ASP A 129 -5.60 10.46 17.52
CA ASP A 129 -5.84 9.44 18.51
C ASP A 129 -7.20 9.65 19.19
N PRO A 130 -8.15 8.72 19.08
CA PRO A 130 -9.46 8.89 19.66
C PRO A 130 -9.41 8.68 21.17
N SER A 131 -10.23 9.43 21.89
CA SER A 131 -10.39 9.29 23.33
C SER A 131 -11.52 8.31 23.67
N ARG A 132 -11.35 7.61 24.80
CA ARG A 132 -12.41 6.80 25.41
C ARG A 132 -12.68 7.30 26.83
N ALA A 133 -13.95 7.59 27.10
CA ALA A 133 -14.36 8.09 28.40
C ALA A 133 -14.15 7.05 29.52
N PHE A 134 -13.85 7.55 30.73
CA PHE A 134 -13.86 6.74 31.95
C PHE A 134 -15.24 6.11 32.20
N ASP A 135 -15.28 4.83 32.50
CA ASP A 135 -16.52 4.07 32.66
C ASP A 135 -16.96 3.87 34.13
N GLY A 136 -16.32 4.57 35.08
CA GLY A 136 -16.54 4.43 36.50
C GLY A 136 -15.57 3.48 37.20
N LYS A 137 -14.81 2.69 36.44
CA LYS A 137 -13.83 1.73 36.96
C LYS A 137 -12.45 1.87 36.28
N TYR A 138 -12.42 2.11 34.99
CA TYR A 138 -11.19 2.16 34.18
C TYR A 138 -11.02 3.51 33.50
N ALA A 139 -9.80 4.03 33.55
CA ALA A 139 -9.32 5.06 32.64
C ALA A 139 -8.70 4.37 31.43
N TYR A 140 -8.89 4.95 30.26
CA TYR A 140 -8.45 4.38 28.98
C TYR A 140 -7.42 5.27 28.30
N THR A 141 -6.34 4.68 27.86
CA THR A 141 -5.32 5.34 27.02
C THR A 141 -5.31 4.67 25.66
N PHE A 142 -5.32 5.46 24.60
CA PHE A 142 -5.25 4.91 23.25
C PHE A 142 -3.97 4.09 23.07
N ALA A 143 -4.12 2.85 22.59
CA ALA A 143 -3.04 1.87 22.41
C ALA A 143 -2.69 1.61 20.94
N GLY A 144 -3.49 2.16 20.01
CA GLY A 144 -3.29 1.99 18.58
C GLY A 144 -4.52 1.47 17.86
N TRP A 145 -4.32 1.10 16.62
CA TRP A 145 -5.36 0.59 15.74
C TRP A 145 -5.25 -0.93 15.56
N SER A 146 -6.37 -1.61 15.45
CA SER A 146 -6.44 -3.05 15.17
C SER A 146 -7.27 -3.29 13.89
N PRO A 147 -6.72 -4.03 12.90
CA PRO A 147 -5.33 -4.46 12.83
C PRO A 147 -4.35 -3.27 12.79
N SER A 148 -3.03 -3.50 12.93
CA SER A 148 -2.03 -2.44 12.82
C SER A 148 -2.07 -1.82 11.42
N VAL A 149 -1.92 -0.49 11.35
CA VAL A 149 -1.95 0.23 10.08
C VAL A 149 -0.64 -0.01 9.34
N GLY A 150 -0.75 -0.46 8.10
CA GLY A 150 0.36 -0.74 7.20
C GLY A 150 0.03 -0.39 5.76
N ALA A 151 0.92 -0.73 4.84
CA ALA A 151 0.69 -0.54 3.41
C ALA A 151 -0.56 -1.31 2.96
N TYR A 152 -1.42 -0.66 2.19
CA TYR A 152 -2.69 -1.22 1.76
C TYR A 152 -2.48 -2.28 0.67
N ASP A 153 -2.92 -3.50 0.94
CA ASP A 153 -2.81 -4.68 0.08
C ASP A 153 -4.17 -5.24 -0.37
N GLY A 154 -5.25 -4.50 -0.12
CA GLY A 154 -6.60 -4.92 -0.44
C GLY A 154 -7.30 -5.76 0.63
N THR A 155 -6.64 -6.13 1.71
CA THR A 155 -7.19 -7.05 2.72
C THR A 155 -7.93 -6.33 3.85
N VAL A 156 -7.44 -5.16 4.29
CA VAL A 156 -8.00 -4.43 5.43
C VAL A 156 -8.86 -3.26 4.97
N THR A 157 -10.15 -3.31 5.25
CA THR A 157 -11.10 -2.23 4.91
C THR A 157 -11.49 -1.38 6.11
N SER A 158 -11.14 -1.79 7.32
CA SER A 158 -11.39 -1.00 8.52
C SER A 158 -10.41 -1.28 9.65
N TYR A 159 -10.13 -0.24 10.42
CA TYR A 159 -9.29 -0.23 11.61
C TYR A 159 -10.13 0.18 12.81
N THR A 160 -9.97 -0.53 13.94
CA THR A 160 -10.70 -0.23 15.19
C THR A 160 -9.72 0.25 16.24
N ALA A 161 -10.07 1.33 16.96
CA ALA A 161 -9.28 1.87 18.05
C ALA A 161 -9.18 0.88 19.20
N THR A 162 -7.99 0.68 19.71
CA THR A 162 -7.71 -0.15 20.90
C THR A 162 -7.22 0.72 22.04
N TYR A 163 -7.43 0.25 23.28
CA TYR A 163 -7.11 1.03 24.47
C TYR A 163 -6.53 0.15 25.56
N ASP A 164 -5.54 0.67 26.26
CA ASP A 164 -5.08 0.15 27.52
C ASP A 164 -5.99 0.67 28.64
N ALA A 165 -6.42 -0.23 29.53
CA ALA A 165 -7.31 0.07 30.64
C ALA A 165 -6.54 0.07 31.97
N THR A 166 -6.59 1.19 32.70
CA THR A 166 -5.97 1.32 34.03
C THR A 166 -7.06 1.48 35.08
N THR A 167 -7.05 0.64 36.13
CA THR A 167 -7.95 0.79 37.25
C THR A 167 -7.61 2.04 38.05
N ILE A 168 -8.59 2.92 38.26
CA ILE A 168 -8.45 4.00 39.21
C ILE A 168 -8.94 3.48 40.56
N GLY A 169 -7.99 3.17 41.46
CA GLY A 169 -8.32 2.76 42.84
C GLY A 169 -9.16 3.82 43.51
N LYS A 170 -10.31 3.42 44.10
CA LYS A 170 -10.99 4.27 45.10
C LYS A 170 -10.03 4.43 46.25
N THR A 171 -9.39 5.59 46.39
CA THR A 171 -8.74 5.95 47.64
C THR A 171 -9.83 5.95 48.74
N GLY A 172 -9.70 4.97 49.67
CA GLY A 172 -10.61 4.83 50.77
C GLY A 172 -10.77 6.13 51.50
N GLY A 173 -12.02 6.44 51.87
CA GLY A 173 -12.41 7.72 52.44
C GLY A 173 -11.62 8.07 53.69
N HIS A 174 -10.94 9.20 53.62
CA HIS A 174 -10.70 10.07 54.73
C HIS A 174 -11.36 11.42 54.41
N THR A 175 -12.27 11.78 55.30
CA THR A 175 -13.04 13.01 55.29
C THR A 175 -12.18 14.22 54.99
N GLY A 176 -12.47 14.90 53.87
CA GLY A 176 -12.27 16.33 53.82
C GLY A 176 -11.27 16.92 52.79
N HIS A 177 -10.74 16.18 51.84
CA HIS A 177 -10.01 16.85 50.75
C HIS A 177 -10.17 16.02 49.45
N ASN A 178 -10.77 16.63 48.41
CA ASN A 178 -10.81 16.06 47.09
C ASN A 178 -9.40 16.13 46.46
N VAL A 179 -8.61 15.08 46.62
CA VAL A 179 -7.38 14.92 45.87
C VAL A 179 -7.75 14.21 44.57
N VAL A 180 -7.84 14.98 43.48
CA VAL A 180 -7.92 14.43 42.13
C VAL A 180 -6.49 14.02 41.74
N LEU A 181 -6.18 12.73 41.85
CA LEU A 181 -4.93 12.19 41.34
C LEU A 181 -5.05 12.04 39.82
N TYR A 182 -4.44 12.91 39.10
CA TYR A 182 -4.22 12.71 37.65
C TYR A 182 -3.09 11.70 37.48
N ALA A 183 -3.37 10.55 36.87
CA ALA A 183 -2.32 9.66 36.40
C ALA A 183 -1.65 10.33 35.17
N PHE A 184 -0.39 10.72 35.33
CA PHE A 184 0.37 11.36 34.28
C PHE A 184 0.70 10.36 33.17
N CYS A 185 0.29 10.69 31.93
CA CYS A 185 0.81 10.09 30.73
C CYS A 185 2.28 10.55 30.56
N THR A 186 3.20 9.63 30.36
CA THR A 186 4.64 9.89 30.23
C THR A 186 5.05 10.69 28.98
N ALA A 187 4.12 11.31 28.28
CA ALA A 187 4.37 12.10 27.07
C ALA A 187 3.91 13.58 27.16
N CYS A 188 3.43 14.08 28.31
CA CYS A 188 3.06 15.48 28.48
C CYS A 188 4.06 16.20 29.38
N THR A 189 4.72 17.21 28.82
CA THR A 189 5.60 18.16 29.51
C THR A 189 4.84 18.80 30.69
N ALA A 190 5.36 18.64 31.89
CA ALA A 190 4.75 19.12 33.13
C ALA A 190 4.69 20.66 33.16
N ILE A 191 3.49 21.21 33.25
CA ILE A 191 3.28 22.57 33.74
C ILE A 191 2.94 22.44 35.22
N PHE A 192 3.90 22.81 36.08
CA PHE A 192 3.68 22.95 37.51
C PHE A 192 2.87 24.21 37.81
N LEU A 193 1.62 24.06 38.24
CA LEU A 193 0.94 25.13 38.94
C LEU A 193 1.10 24.87 40.46
N ALA A 194 1.95 25.65 41.08
CA ALA A 194 2.05 25.67 42.55
C ALA A 194 0.82 26.35 43.15
N ALA A 195 -0.08 25.54 43.79
CA ALA A 195 -1.11 26.11 44.63
C ALA A 195 -0.52 26.41 46.01
N GLY A 196 -0.34 27.70 46.28
CA GLY A 196 0.15 28.20 47.55
C GLY A 196 -0.85 27.89 48.67
N VAL A 197 -0.45 27.13 49.67
CA VAL A 197 -1.16 26.96 50.91
C VAL A 197 -0.81 28.14 51.82
N THR A 198 -1.73 29.09 51.98
CA THR A 198 -1.67 30.08 53.07
C THR A 198 -2.26 29.49 54.32
N GLY A 199 -1.41 28.95 55.17
CA GLY A 199 -1.79 28.55 56.55
C GLY A 199 -2.01 29.78 57.42
N LYS A 200 -3.24 30.03 57.83
CA LYS A 200 -3.58 31.02 58.88
C LYS A 200 -3.36 30.37 60.23
N ARG A 201 -2.32 30.79 60.96
CA ARG A 201 -2.16 30.46 62.36
C ARG A 201 -3.16 31.28 63.17
N VAL A 202 -4.02 30.63 63.93
CA VAL A 202 -4.76 31.24 65.03
C VAL A 202 -4.02 30.88 66.32
N GLY A 203 -3.48 31.90 66.99
CA GLY A 203 -2.93 31.74 68.34
C GLY A 203 -3.99 31.92 69.39
N VAL A 204 -3.87 31.18 70.43
CA VAL A 204 -3.91 31.56 71.85
C VAL A 204 -3.20 30.47 72.65
#